data_fad2456cd9e2644ebda8c48da1086957
#
_entry.id   fad2456cd9e2644ebda8c48da1086957
#
_cell.length_a   1.000
_cell.length_b   1.000
_cell.length_c   1.000
_cell.angle_alpha   90.00
_cell.angle_beta   90.00
_cell.angle_gamma   90.00
#
_symmetry.space_group_name_H-M   'P 1'
#
loop_
_entity.id
_entity.type
_entity.pdbx_description
1 polymer ?
#
loop_
_entity_poly.entity_id
_entity_poly.type
_entity_poly.pdbx_seq_one_letter_code
_entity_poly.pdbx_strand_id
1 'polypeptide(L)'
;MRFSVFTLLAISVSLAAQAQSTNVPVNEDYYHWIDRYEAKSGRIVPQFFTSVKPYKRQALIAGIDSLNREGVFTSTADQFNYQYLRNDSWEWSRSEENDSRQPVLKHLYKKKSDFLYSDLPEFDIHVNPVIYAGAGKDSQSGETLYISSRGVEIRGMIDRKVGFYTFLTDNQARLPGYVRSGIAQNPVVPHEGFWKDFKDNGVDFFQARAYIDFNISICFCFHNFLKFQ
;
A
#
# COMPACT_ATOMS: atom_id res chain seq x y z
N MET A 1 45.79 8.81 17.10
CA MET A 1 44.65 9.73 16.94
C MET A 1 43.88 9.59 15.60
N ARG A 2 44.46 9.11 14.53
CA ARG A 2 43.76 8.95 13.21
C ARG A 2 42.77 7.75 13.17
N PHE A 3 43.01 6.69 13.90
CA PHE A 3 42.12 5.50 13.96
C PHE A 3 40.80 5.78 14.67
N SER A 4 40.76 6.61 15.70
CA SER A 4 39.54 6.91 16.46
C SER A 4 38.51 7.74 15.67
N VAL A 5 38.95 8.59 14.75
CA VAL A 5 38.06 9.42 13.94
C VAL A 5 37.36 8.59 12.86
N PHE A 6 38.06 7.60 12.27
CA PHE A 6 37.47 6.69 11.28
C PHE A 6 36.44 5.74 11.92
N THR A 7 36.69 5.28 13.15
CA THR A 7 35.74 4.43 13.86
C THR A 7 34.50 5.22 14.28
N LEU A 8 34.63 6.48 14.68
CA LEU A 8 33.51 7.34 15.01
C LEU A 8 32.66 7.69 13.77
N LEU A 9 33.30 7.93 12.63
CA LEU A 9 32.63 8.20 11.35
C LEU A 9 31.88 6.96 10.83
N ALA A 10 32.46 5.77 10.97
CA ALA A 10 31.80 4.51 10.60
C ALA A 10 30.58 4.21 11.50
N ILE A 11 30.62 4.53 12.78
CA ILE A 11 29.50 4.37 13.71
C ILE A 11 28.38 5.39 13.42
N SER A 12 28.72 6.62 13.05
CA SER A 12 27.69 7.63 12.70
C SER A 12 26.98 7.34 11.38
N VAL A 13 27.60 6.64 10.44
CA VAL A 13 26.98 6.23 9.17
C VAL A 13 26.02 5.05 9.38
N SER A 14 26.27 4.18 10.35
CA SER A 14 25.39 3.05 10.66
C SER A 14 24.07 3.45 11.34
N LEU A 15 23.98 4.66 11.92
CA LEU A 15 22.77 5.17 12.58
C LEU A 15 21.75 5.78 11.61
N ALA A 16 22.09 5.97 10.34
CA ALA A 16 21.22 6.53 9.32
C ALA A 16 20.47 5.47 8.48
N ALA A 17 20.50 4.19 8.88
CA ALA A 17 19.70 3.16 8.24
C ALA A 17 18.22 3.40 8.55
N GLN A 18 17.57 4.21 7.71
CA GLN A 18 16.13 4.40 7.77
C GLN A 18 15.46 3.06 7.48
N ALA A 19 14.57 2.63 8.38
CA ALA A 19 13.78 1.45 8.16
C ALA A 19 12.99 1.58 6.85
N GLN A 20 13.05 0.54 6.02
CA GLN A 20 12.24 0.48 4.81
C GLN A 20 10.79 0.22 5.17
N SER A 21 9.85 0.70 4.37
CA SER A 21 8.42 0.53 4.55
C SER A 21 7.77 0.14 3.24
N THR A 22 6.78 -0.75 3.29
CA THR A 22 5.91 -1.02 2.15
C THR A 22 5.13 0.23 1.74
N ASN A 23 4.67 0.25 0.51
CA ASN A 23 3.89 1.36 -0.03
C ASN A 23 2.39 1.12 0.13
N VAL A 24 1.63 2.21 0.20
CA VAL A 24 0.17 2.18 0.06
C VAL A 24 -0.16 1.92 -1.41
N PRO A 25 -1.03 0.94 -1.74
CA PRO A 25 -1.42 0.69 -3.12
C PRO A 25 -2.01 1.93 -3.79
N VAL A 26 -1.67 2.16 -5.06
CA VAL A 26 -2.23 3.27 -5.84
C VAL A 26 -3.70 2.99 -6.13
N ASN A 27 -4.52 4.04 -6.21
CA ASN A 27 -5.97 4.02 -6.43
C ASN A 27 -6.83 3.62 -5.21
N GLU A 28 -6.27 3.61 -4.02
CA GLU A 28 -7.04 3.52 -2.78
C GLU A 28 -7.58 4.90 -2.36
N ASP A 29 -8.66 4.91 -1.61
CA ASP A 29 -9.29 6.15 -1.10
C ASP A 29 -8.35 6.98 -0.20
N TYR A 30 -7.30 6.38 0.32
CA TYR A 30 -6.30 7.04 1.15
C TYR A 30 -5.70 8.29 0.52
N TYR A 31 -5.48 8.27 -0.80
CA TYR A 31 -4.89 9.39 -1.52
C TYR A 31 -5.79 10.62 -1.49
N HIS A 32 -7.11 10.42 -1.63
CA HIS A 32 -8.09 11.50 -1.55
C HIS A 32 -8.17 12.08 -0.13
N TRP A 33 -8.10 11.22 0.90
CA TRP A 33 -8.11 11.69 2.29
C TRP A 33 -6.87 12.50 2.60
N ILE A 34 -5.70 12.06 2.16
CA ILE A 34 -4.43 12.73 2.41
C ILE A 34 -4.38 14.08 1.69
N ASP A 35 -4.76 14.14 0.41
CA ASP A 35 -4.85 15.38 -0.35
C ASP A 35 -5.81 16.38 0.34
N ARG A 36 -6.95 15.89 0.84
CA ARG A 36 -7.91 16.69 1.61
C ARG A 36 -7.31 17.18 2.93
N TYR A 37 -6.57 16.37 3.65
CA TYR A 37 -5.99 16.76 4.93
C TYR A 37 -4.84 17.75 4.76
N GLU A 38 -4.04 17.61 3.72
CA GLU A 38 -3.03 18.61 3.37
C GLU A 38 -3.69 19.96 3.03
N ALA A 39 -4.76 19.96 2.23
CA ALA A 39 -5.53 21.16 1.93
C ALA A 39 -6.15 21.80 3.20
N LYS A 40 -6.69 20.99 4.13
CA LYS A 40 -7.23 21.49 5.41
C LYS A 40 -6.15 22.10 6.30
N SER A 41 -4.94 21.54 6.30
CA SER A 41 -3.83 22.06 7.09
C SER A 41 -3.26 23.38 6.55
N GLY A 42 -3.54 23.70 5.28
CA GLY A 42 -3.02 24.89 4.59
C GLY A 42 -1.51 24.86 4.36
N ARG A 43 -0.86 23.72 4.50
CA ARG A 43 0.59 23.58 4.33
C ARG A 43 0.97 22.21 3.74
N ILE A 44 2.13 22.15 3.12
CA ILE A 44 2.74 20.90 2.68
C ILE A 44 3.17 20.08 3.90
N VAL A 45 2.84 18.80 3.92
CA VAL A 45 3.23 17.87 4.97
C VAL A 45 4.65 17.38 4.69
N PRO A 46 5.64 17.67 5.55
CA PRO A 46 7.04 17.41 5.23
C PRO A 46 7.43 15.93 5.23
N GLN A 47 6.59 15.05 5.79
CA GLN A 47 6.84 13.61 5.89
C GLN A 47 6.65 12.87 4.56
N PHE A 48 5.85 13.43 3.64
CA PHE A 48 5.62 12.89 2.31
C PHE A 48 5.29 14.01 1.31
N PHE A 49 5.49 13.74 0.03
CA PHE A 49 5.11 14.66 -1.04
C PHE A 49 3.87 14.15 -1.75
N THR A 50 2.77 14.89 -1.67
CA THR A 50 1.49 14.49 -2.27
C THR A 50 1.51 14.38 -3.80
N SER A 51 2.46 15.04 -4.45
CA SER A 51 2.67 14.93 -5.90
C SER A 51 3.42 13.67 -6.33
N VAL A 52 4.01 12.92 -5.41
CA VAL A 52 4.78 11.70 -5.71
C VAL A 52 4.10 10.49 -5.07
N LYS A 53 3.61 9.58 -5.89
CA LYS A 53 2.93 8.33 -5.49
C LYS A 53 3.71 7.12 -5.97
N PRO A 54 3.67 5.98 -5.27
CA PRO A 54 2.93 5.68 -4.05
C PRO A 54 3.58 6.21 -2.75
N TYR A 55 2.76 6.41 -1.70
CA TYR A 55 3.28 6.82 -0.39
C TYR A 55 3.81 5.62 0.40
N LYS A 56 4.95 5.80 1.07
CA LYS A 56 5.43 4.82 2.06
C LYS A 56 4.53 4.84 3.30
N ARG A 57 4.13 3.67 3.79
CA ARG A 57 3.25 3.55 4.97
C ARG A 57 3.83 4.23 6.21
N GLN A 58 5.14 4.10 6.44
CA GLN A 58 5.82 4.78 7.53
C GLN A 58 5.67 6.31 7.44
N ALA A 59 5.94 6.88 6.27
CA ALA A 59 5.84 8.31 6.04
C ALA A 59 4.39 8.81 6.18
N LEU A 60 3.43 8.01 5.69
CA LEU A 60 2.02 8.27 5.83
C LEU A 60 1.61 8.38 7.30
N ILE A 61 1.94 7.38 8.13
CA ILE A 61 1.59 7.40 9.57
C ILE A 61 2.26 8.58 10.27
N ALA A 62 3.54 8.84 10.03
CA ALA A 62 4.23 9.99 10.61
C ALA A 62 3.57 11.33 10.25
N GLY A 63 3.11 11.46 9.01
CA GLY A 63 2.43 12.66 8.51
C GLY A 63 1.04 12.85 9.11
N ILE A 64 0.18 11.82 9.11
CA ILE A 64 -1.17 11.93 9.69
C ILE A 64 -1.13 12.11 11.20
N ASP A 65 -0.17 11.51 11.90
CA ASP A 65 0.02 11.74 13.35
C ASP A 65 0.46 13.19 13.64
N SER A 66 1.26 13.80 12.75
CA SER A 66 1.58 15.24 12.84
C SER A 66 0.33 16.09 12.67
N LEU A 67 -0.48 15.82 11.65
CA LEU A 67 -1.72 16.54 11.38
C LEU A 67 -2.76 16.40 12.51
N ASN A 68 -2.82 15.22 13.13
CA ASN A 68 -3.71 15.00 14.28
C ASN A 68 -3.28 15.82 15.50
N ARG A 69 -1.96 15.89 15.78
CA ARG A 69 -1.44 16.73 16.87
C ARG A 69 -1.70 18.23 16.66
N GLU A 70 -1.80 18.65 15.42
CA GLU A 70 -2.13 20.03 15.04
C GLU A 70 -3.65 20.31 15.03
N GLY A 71 -4.48 19.31 15.32
CA GLY A 71 -5.92 19.47 15.40
C GLY A 71 -6.62 19.59 14.02
N VAL A 72 -6.02 19.09 12.96
CA VAL A 72 -6.61 19.14 11.60
C VAL A 72 -7.85 18.27 11.49
N PHE A 73 -7.93 17.18 12.27
CA PHE A 73 -9.04 16.22 12.25
C PHE A 73 -10.16 16.67 13.20
N THR A 74 -11.05 17.52 12.73
CA THR A 74 -12.09 18.16 13.55
C THR A 74 -13.43 17.44 13.50
N SER A 75 -13.72 16.70 12.44
CA SER A 75 -14.99 15.97 12.29
C SER A 75 -14.87 14.50 12.71
N THR A 76 -16.01 13.89 13.06
CA THR A 76 -16.07 12.44 13.35
C THR A 76 -15.59 11.60 12.17
N ALA A 77 -15.88 12.02 10.93
CA ALA A 77 -15.40 11.35 9.72
C ALA A 77 -13.86 11.44 9.59
N ASP A 78 -13.27 12.60 9.90
CA ASP A 78 -11.81 12.75 9.88
C ASP A 78 -11.13 11.85 10.92
N GLN A 79 -11.69 11.79 12.13
CA GLN A 79 -11.19 10.91 13.18
C GLN A 79 -11.32 9.42 12.81
N PHE A 80 -12.45 9.05 12.20
CA PHE A 80 -12.64 7.68 11.69
C PHE A 80 -11.60 7.32 10.63
N ASN A 81 -11.40 8.18 9.62
CA ASN A 81 -10.44 7.95 8.56
C ASN A 81 -8.99 7.93 9.09
N TYR A 82 -8.66 8.81 10.01
CA TYR A 82 -7.37 8.81 10.70
C TYR A 82 -7.10 7.47 11.40
N GLN A 83 -8.07 6.98 12.16
CA GLN A 83 -7.95 5.70 12.85
C GLN A 83 -7.92 4.52 11.87
N TYR A 84 -8.66 4.61 10.76
CA TYR A 84 -8.64 3.60 9.71
C TYR A 84 -7.25 3.48 9.07
N LEU A 85 -6.62 4.60 8.70
CA LEU A 85 -5.25 4.62 8.16
C LEU A 85 -4.23 4.04 9.15
N ARG A 86 -4.37 4.35 10.44
CA ARG A 86 -3.53 3.80 11.49
C ARG A 86 -3.73 2.30 11.68
N ASN A 87 -4.95 1.81 11.60
CA ASN A 87 -5.24 0.38 11.68
C ASN A 87 -4.62 -0.37 10.50
N ASP A 88 -4.74 0.17 9.28
CA ASP A 88 -4.19 -0.46 8.07
C ASP A 88 -2.65 -0.48 8.03
N SER A 89 -2.01 0.42 8.76
CA SER A 89 -0.54 0.50 8.86
C SER A 89 -0.09 0.39 10.33
N TRP A 90 -0.71 -0.56 11.07
CA TRP A 90 -0.51 -0.70 12.52
C TRP A 90 0.94 -1.00 12.90
N GLU A 91 1.71 -1.60 12.03
CA GLU A 91 3.14 -1.86 12.21
C GLU A 91 3.95 -0.57 12.46
N TRP A 92 3.42 0.57 12.01
CA TRP A 92 4.02 1.90 12.18
C TRP A 92 3.31 2.74 13.24
N SER A 93 2.04 2.49 13.54
CA SER A 93 1.27 3.24 14.55
C SER A 93 1.31 2.63 15.94
N ARG A 94 1.57 1.33 16.07
CA ARG A 94 1.70 0.49 17.29
C ARG A 94 0.85 0.95 18.46
N SER A 95 -0.46 0.79 18.36
CA SER A 95 -1.43 1.16 19.39
C SER A 95 -2.31 -0.04 19.72
N GLU A 96 -2.74 -0.17 20.98
CA GLU A 96 -3.75 -1.15 21.39
C GLU A 96 -5.08 -0.94 20.69
N GLU A 97 -5.36 0.29 20.22
CA GLU A 97 -6.54 0.60 19.43
C GLU A 97 -6.58 -0.12 18.09
N ASN A 98 -5.44 -0.62 17.59
CA ASN A 98 -5.36 -1.40 16.36
C ASN A 98 -5.83 -2.86 16.58
N ASP A 99 -5.96 -3.31 17.82
CA ASP A 99 -6.38 -4.65 18.16
C ASP A 99 -7.90 -4.80 18.09
N SER A 100 -8.36 -5.96 17.60
CA SER A 100 -9.77 -6.31 17.59
C SER A 100 -10.21 -6.77 18.96
N ARG A 101 -11.33 -6.23 19.47
CA ARG A 101 -11.95 -6.68 20.72
C ARG A 101 -12.54 -8.09 20.61
N GLN A 102 -12.91 -8.50 19.41
CA GLN A 102 -13.54 -9.79 19.14
C GLN A 102 -12.96 -10.40 17.86
N PRO A 103 -11.79 -11.04 17.94
CA PRO A 103 -11.20 -11.73 16.79
C PRO A 103 -12.11 -12.84 16.28
N VAL A 104 -12.21 -13.00 14.96
CA VAL A 104 -12.97 -14.07 14.33
C VAL A 104 -12.29 -15.41 14.63
N LEU A 105 -13.06 -16.39 15.11
CA LEU A 105 -12.57 -17.73 15.52
C LEU A 105 -11.37 -17.66 16.49
N LYS A 106 -11.21 -16.56 17.26
CA LYS A 106 -10.09 -16.30 18.20
C LYS A 106 -8.71 -16.16 17.56
N HIS A 107 -8.57 -16.41 16.27
CA HIS A 107 -7.27 -16.44 15.57
C HIS A 107 -7.18 -15.47 14.40
N LEU A 108 -8.31 -15.18 13.76
CA LEU A 108 -8.40 -14.32 12.59
C LEU A 108 -8.78 -12.89 13.01
N TYR A 109 -8.29 -11.89 12.29
CA TYR A 109 -8.54 -10.47 12.58
C TYR A 109 -8.23 -10.08 14.03
N LYS A 110 -7.10 -10.55 14.56
CA LYS A 110 -6.58 -10.06 15.84
C LYS A 110 -6.18 -8.60 15.75
N LYS A 111 -5.57 -8.19 14.63
CA LYS A 111 -5.49 -6.78 14.21
C LYS A 111 -6.73 -6.46 13.39
N LYS A 112 -7.25 -5.24 13.49
CA LYS A 112 -8.50 -4.84 12.80
C LYS A 112 -8.39 -4.91 11.28
N SER A 113 -7.20 -4.71 10.74
CA SER A 113 -6.93 -4.64 9.29
C SER A 113 -6.42 -5.95 8.68
N ASP A 114 -5.96 -6.90 9.49
CA ASP A 114 -5.29 -8.09 8.96
C ASP A 114 -6.03 -9.37 9.29
N PHE A 115 -6.35 -10.15 8.26
CA PHE A 115 -6.92 -11.48 8.40
C PHE A 115 -5.97 -12.41 9.16
N LEU A 116 -4.71 -12.45 8.72
CA LEU A 116 -3.61 -13.12 9.40
C LEU A 116 -2.39 -12.19 9.41
N TYR A 117 -1.64 -12.23 10.49
CA TYR A 117 -0.37 -11.53 10.59
C TYR A 117 0.64 -12.28 11.43
N SER A 118 1.91 -11.98 11.21
CA SER A 118 3.02 -12.28 12.12
C SER A 118 3.84 -11.00 12.31
N ASP A 119 4.26 -10.70 13.53
CA ASP A 119 5.11 -9.56 13.86
C ASP A 119 6.26 -10.05 14.75
N LEU A 120 7.40 -10.29 14.11
CA LEU A 120 8.65 -10.68 14.75
C LEU A 120 9.67 -9.54 14.58
N PRO A 121 10.71 -9.47 15.41
CA PRO A 121 11.70 -8.39 15.30
C PRO A 121 12.35 -8.29 13.90
N GLU A 122 12.59 -9.43 13.25
CA GLU A 122 13.28 -9.53 11.96
C GLU A 122 12.34 -9.70 10.77
N PHE A 123 11.05 -9.96 11.02
CA PHE A 123 10.11 -10.28 9.95
C PHE A 123 8.68 -9.93 10.36
N ASP A 124 8.00 -9.17 9.53
CA ASP A 124 6.55 -9.03 9.61
C ASP A 124 5.87 -9.46 8.31
N ILE A 125 4.66 -9.98 8.43
CA ILE A 125 3.82 -10.36 7.32
C ILE A 125 2.36 -10.08 7.63
N HIS A 126 1.65 -9.56 6.65
CA HIS A 126 0.23 -9.27 6.65
C HIS A 126 -0.42 -10.00 5.49
N VAL A 127 -1.47 -10.75 5.76
CA VAL A 127 -2.18 -11.53 4.74
C VAL A 127 -3.67 -11.23 4.82
N ASN A 128 -4.23 -10.74 3.72
CA ASN A 128 -5.63 -10.35 3.62
C ASN A 128 -6.31 -11.00 2.42
N PRO A 129 -7.52 -11.55 2.59
CA PRO A 129 -8.34 -11.96 1.45
C PRO A 129 -8.82 -10.73 0.69
N VAL A 130 -8.81 -10.81 -0.62
CA VAL A 130 -9.40 -9.80 -1.50
C VAL A 130 -10.72 -10.35 -2.04
N ILE A 131 -11.82 -9.67 -1.73
CA ILE A 131 -13.14 -10.01 -2.21
C ILE A 131 -13.78 -8.72 -2.73
N TYR A 132 -14.17 -8.73 -4.00
CA TYR A 132 -14.91 -7.63 -4.59
C TYR A 132 -16.08 -8.18 -5.41
N ALA A 133 -17.25 -7.58 -5.27
CA ALA A 133 -18.42 -7.90 -6.04
C ALA A 133 -19.13 -6.61 -6.49
N GLY A 134 -19.41 -6.52 -7.76
CA GLY A 134 -20.18 -5.42 -8.34
C GLY A 134 -21.28 -5.96 -9.26
N ALA A 135 -22.39 -5.25 -9.30
CA ALA A 135 -23.48 -5.54 -10.21
C ALA A 135 -24.02 -4.26 -10.85
N GLY A 136 -24.48 -4.36 -12.08
CA GLY A 136 -25.03 -3.25 -12.83
C GLY A 136 -25.99 -3.71 -13.92
N LYS A 137 -26.48 -2.78 -14.72
CA LYS A 137 -27.32 -3.06 -15.88
C LYS A 137 -26.85 -2.23 -17.07
N ASP A 138 -26.73 -2.86 -18.21
CA ASP A 138 -26.48 -2.16 -19.46
C ASP A 138 -27.78 -1.54 -19.93
N SER A 139 -27.80 -0.21 -20.08
CA SER A 139 -29.00 0.53 -20.49
C SER A 139 -29.38 0.30 -21.97
N GLN A 140 -28.44 -0.12 -22.80
CA GLN A 140 -28.67 -0.36 -24.21
C GLN A 140 -29.19 -1.78 -24.47
N SER A 141 -28.55 -2.78 -23.90
CA SER A 141 -28.91 -4.19 -24.11
C SER A 141 -29.91 -4.73 -23.09
N GLY A 142 -30.05 -4.04 -21.95
CA GLY A 142 -30.81 -4.53 -20.80
C GLY A 142 -30.18 -5.72 -20.05
N GLU A 143 -28.95 -6.10 -20.43
CA GLU A 143 -28.22 -7.21 -19.79
C GLU A 143 -27.74 -6.86 -18.38
N THR A 144 -27.72 -7.87 -17.51
CA THR A 144 -27.09 -7.73 -16.19
C THR A 144 -25.58 -7.83 -16.31
N LEU A 145 -24.91 -6.78 -15.84
CA LEU A 145 -23.46 -6.71 -15.72
C LEU A 145 -23.04 -7.15 -14.33
N TYR A 146 -21.89 -7.75 -14.21
CA TYR A 146 -21.30 -8.08 -12.91
C TYR A 146 -19.79 -8.13 -12.99
N ILE A 147 -19.15 -7.99 -11.84
CA ILE A 147 -17.76 -8.32 -11.61
C ILE A 147 -17.66 -9.05 -10.26
N SER A 148 -16.90 -10.11 -10.22
CA SER A 148 -16.61 -10.88 -9.02
C SER A 148 -15.12 -11.16 -8.99
N SER A 149 -14.44 -10.63 -7.98
CA SER A 149 -13.01 -10.82 -7.78
C SER A 149 -12.77 -11.51 -6.45
N ARG A 150 -11.84 -12.44 -6.46
CA ARG A 150 -11.40 -13.17 -5.27
C ARG A 150 -9.91 -13.36 -5.33
N GLY A 151 -9.24 -13.21 -4.20
CA GLY A 151 -7.80 -13.29 -4.20
C GLY A 151 -7.17 -13.08 -2.85
N VAL A 152 -5.92 -12.70 -2.86
CA VAL A 152 -5.13 -12.46 -1.66
C VAL A 152 -4.21 -11.26 -1.87
N GLU A 153 -4.07 -10.49 -0.82
CA GLU A 153 -3.05 -9.46 -0.66
C GLU A 153 -2.07 -9.89 0.43
N ILE A 154 -0.79 -9.85 0.12
CA ILE A 154 0.29 -10.17 1.05
C ILE A 154 1.29 -9.02 1.02
N ARG A 155 1.65 -8.53 2.18
CA ARG A 155 2.72 -7.54 2.35
C ARG A 155 3.54 -7.84 3.59
N GLY A 156 4.74 -7.31 3.66
CA GLY A 156 5.57 -7.49 4.84
C GLY A 156 6.96 -6.92 4.66
N MET A 157 7.77 -7.11 5.69
CA MET A 157 9.16 -6.67 5.70
C MET A 157 10.08 -7.73 6.29
N ILE A 158 11.31 -7.76 5.80
CA ILE A 158 12.39 -8.58 6.31
C ILE A 158 13.46 -7.63 6.86
N ASP A 159 13.86 -7.82 8.13
CA ASP A 159 14.85 -7.00 8.84
C ASP A 159 14.56 -5.48 8.81
N ARG A 160 13.31 -5.08 8.49
CA ARG A 160 12.93 -3.68 8.20
C ARG A 160 13.80 -3.02 7.13
N LYS A 161 14.41 -3.84 6.25
CA LYS A 161 15.28 -3.40 5.16
C LYS A 161 14.72 -3.73 3.80
N VAL A 162 14.00 -4.84 3.69
CA VAL A 162 13.39 -5.29 2.45
C VAL A 162 11.88 -5.37 2.64
N GLY A 163 11.16 -4.51 1.94
CA GLY A 163 9.70 -4.55 1.86
C GLY A 163 9.26 -5.39 0.67
N PHE A 164 8.18 -6.15 0.82
CA PHE A 164 7.57 -6.89 -0.28
C PHE A 164 6.05 -6.72 -0.26
N TYR A 165 5.48 -6.81 -1.45
CA TYR A 165 4.04 -6.71 -1.67
C TYR A 165 3.63 -7.64 -2.81
N THR A 166 2.51 -8.31 -2.64
CA THR A 166 1.90 -9.16 -3.67
C THR A 166 0.39 -9.05 -3.58
N PHE A 167 -0.24 -8.84 -4.72
CA PHE A 167 -1.69 -8.81 -4.89
C PHE A 167 -2.06 -9.72 -6.04
N LEU A 168 -2.91 -10.70 -5.78
CA LEU A 168 -3.32 -11.72 -6.74
C LEU A 168 -4.84 -11.83 -6.70
N THR A 169 -5.51 -11.67 -7.85
CA THR A 169 -6.95 -11.86 -7.94
C THR A 169 -7.34 -12.63 -9.20
N ASP A 170 -8.30 -13.53 -9.02
CA ASP A 170 -9.06 -14.19 -10.07
C ASP A 170 -10.38 -13.42 -10.24
N ASN A 171 -10.67 -12.99 -11.46
CA ASN A 171 -11.74 -12.06 -11.75
C ASN A 171 -12.66 -12.62 -12.82
N GLN A 172 -13.96 -12.61 -12.55
CA GLN A 172 -14.99 -12.98 -13.48
C GLN A 172 -15.93 -11.81 -13.68
N ALA A 173 -16.13 -11.40 -14.94
CA ALA A 173 -16.95 -10.24 -15.24
C ALA A 173 -17.82 -10.44 -16.47
N ARG A 174 -18.99 -9.80 -16.49
CA ARG A 174 -19.74 -9.46 -17.70
C ARG A 174 -19.68 -7.96 -17.88
N LEU A 175 -18.92 -7.53 -18.87
CA LEU A 175 -18.62 -6.14 -19.15
C LEU A 175 -19.69 -5.52 -20.07
N PRO A 176 -19.83 -4.18 -20.08
CA PRO A 176 -20.73 -3.48 -21.02
C PRO A 176 -20.48 -3.84 -22.48
N GLY A 177 -21.53 -3.76 -23.31
CA GLY A 177 -21.48 -4.15 -24.71
C GLY A 177 -20.36 -3.46 -25.49
N TYR A 178 -20.12 -2.18 -25.28
CA TYR A 178 -19.04 -1.44 -25.94
C TYR A 178 -17.64 -1.96 -25.60
N VAL A 179 -17.41 -2.40 -24.34
CA VAL A 179 -16.14 -3.00 -23.91
C VAL A 179 -15.97 -4.37 -24.57
N ARG A 180 -17.03 -5.19 -24.59
CA ARG A 180 -17.00 -6.51 -25.21
C ARG A 180 -16.70 -6.42 -26.71
N SER A 181 -17.28 -5.42 -27.40
CA SER A 181 -16.97 -5.17 -28.82
C SER A 181 -15.49 -4.80 -29.02
N GLY A 182 -14.90 -4.05 -28.10
CA GLY A 182 -13.47 -3.76 -28.09
C GLY A 182 -12.60 -5.00 -27.89
N ILE A 183 -12.99 -5.87 -26.96
CA ILE A 183 -12.30 -7.15 -26.70
C ILE A 183 -12.39 -8.09 -27.91
N ALA A 184 -13.52 -8.12 -28.61
CA ALA A 184 -13.67 -8.93 -29.80
C ALA A 184 -12.79 -8.48 -30.99
N GLN A 185 -12.47 -7.18 -31.05
CA GLN A 185 -11.57 -6.62 -32.06
C GLN A 185 -10.07 -6.75 -31.64
N ASN A 186 -9.80 -6.48 -30.38
CA ASN A 186 -8.46 -6.55 -29.80
C ASN A 186 -8.56 -7.43 -28.56
N PRO A 187 -8.13 -8.70 -28.60
CA PRO A 187 -8.38 -9.68 -27.55
C PRO A 187 -7.59 -9.36 -26.27
N VAL A 188 -8.00 -8.31 -25.59
CA VAL A 188 -7.47 -7.85 -24.32
C VAL A 188 -8.60 -7.21 -23.48
N VAL A 189 -8.69 -7.55 -22.23
CA VAL A 189 -9.53 -6.82 -21.27
C VAL A 189 -8.80 -5.51 -20.94
N PRO A 190 -9.46 -4.33 -21.02
CA PRO A 190 -8.81 -3.05 -20.73
C PRO A 190 -8.08 -3.05 -19.39
N HIS A 191 -6.80 -2.65 -19.40
CA HIS A 191 -5.87 -2.64 -18.28
C HIS A 191 -5.41 -4.00 -17.75
N GLU A 192 -5.90 -5.12 -18.32
CA GLU A 192 -5.55 -6.47 -17.93
C GLU A 192 -4.80 -7.18 -19.07
N GLY A 193 -3.98 -8.14 -18.70
CA GLY A 193 -3.20 -8.91 -19.66
C GLY A 193 -4.03 -10.03 -20.29
N PHE A 194 -3.80 -11.24 -19.81
CA PHE A 194 -4.44 -12.44 -20.33
C PHE A 194 -5.90 -12.56 -19.84
N TRP A 195 -6.79 -13.00 -20.74
CA TRP A 195 -8.19 -13.30 -20.46
C TRP A 195 -8.65 -14.54 -21.23
N LYS A 196 -9.75 -15.12 -20.83
CA LYS A 196 -10.47 -16.18 -21.53
C LYS A 196 -11.97 -15.96 -21.45
N ASP A 197 -12.71 -16.59 -22.35
CA ASP A 197 -14.18 -16.58 -22.30
C ASP A 197 -14.70 -17.28 -21.05
N PHE A 198 -15.75 -16.71 -20.48
CA PHE A 198 -16.43 -17.25 -19.30
C PHE A 198 -17.94 -17.21 -19.51
N LYS A 199 -18.59 -18.38 -19.60
CA LYS A 199 -20.03 -18.49 -19.85
C LYS A 199 -20.50 -17.66 -21.04
N ASP A 200 -21.77 -17.29 -21.04
CA ASP A 200 -22.33 -16.45 -22.09
C ASP A 200 -21.91 -14.99 -21.88
N ASN A 201 -21.14 -14.46 -22.82
CA ASN A 201 -20.71 -13.05 -22.85
C ASN A 201 -19.90 -12.56 -21.62
N GLY A 202 -19.33 -13.46 -20.83
CA GLY A 202 -18.45 -13.12 -19.71
C GLY A 202 -16.98 -13.28 -20.09
N VAL A 203 -16.13 -12.70 -19.27
CA VAL A 203 -14.67 -12.83 -19.32
C VAL A 203 -14.14 -13.28 -17.96
N ASP A 204 -13.08 -14.07 -17.97
CA ASP A 204 -12.34 -14.51 -16.80
C ASP A 204 -10.89 -14.06 -17.01
N PHE A 205 -10.34 -13.32 -16.07
CA PHE A 205 -9.00 -12.77 -16.17
C PHE A 205 -8.30 -12.76 -14.79
N PHE A 206 -7.01 -12.89 -14.84
CA PHE A 206 -6.17 -12.92 -13.63
C PHE A 206 -5.35 -11.64 -13.54
N GLN A 207 -5.37 -11.02 -12.36
CA GLN A 207 -4.55 -9.85 -12.07
C GLN A 207 -3.48 -10.22 -11.06
N ALA A 208 -2.22 -9.90 -11.37
CA ALA A 208 -1.10 -10.05 -10.48
C ALA A 208 -0.28 -8.76 -10.42
N ARG A 209 -0.05 -8.26 -9.22
CA ARG A 209 0.84 -7.12 -8.94
C ARG A 209 1.78 -7.49 -7.83
N ALA A 210 3.07 -7.31 -8.02
CA ALA A 210 4.06 -7.54 -6.98
C ALA A 210 5.22 -6.57 -7.10
N TYR A 211 5.84 -6.25 -5.97
CA TYR A 211 7.11 -5.53 -5.95
C TYR A 211 7.95 -5.95 -4.74
N ILE A 212 9.24 -5.71 -4.85
CA ILE A 212 10.18 -5.75 -3.74
C ILE A 212 10.81 -4.37 -3.65
N ASP A 213 10.80 -3.79 -2.46
CA ASP A 213 11.37 -2.48 -2.15
C ASP A 213 12.52 -2.65 -1.16
N PHE A 214 13.70 -2.12 -1.50
CA PHE A 214 14.86 -2.17 -0.62
C PHE A 214 15.62 -0.87 -0.68
N ASN A 215 16.13 -0.44 0.47
CA ASN A 215 16.91 0.79 0.58
C ASN A 215 18.40 0.48 0.40
N ILE A 216 18.97 0.99 -0.66
CA ILE A 216 20.42 0.94 -0.89
C ILE A 216 21.01 2.23 -0.31
N SER A 217 21.58 2.15 0.89
CA SER A 217 22.43 3.24 1.39
C SER A 217 23.74 3.22 0.62
N ILE A 218 23.81 3.94 -0.51
CA ILE A 218 25.06 4.12 -1.23
C ILE A 218 25.83 5.22 -0.51
N CYS A 219 26.79 4.81 0.29
CA CYS A 219 27.81 5.73 0.82
C CYS A 219 28.80 6.03 -0.31
N PHE A 220 28.58 7.11 -1.07
CA PHE A 220 29.59 7.63 -2.00
C PHE A 220 30.71 8.28 -1.18
N CYS A 221 31.75 7.54 -0.88
CA CYS A 221 33.03 8.13 -0.49
C CYS A 221 33.67 8.77 -1.73
N PHE A 222 33.42 10.05 -1.95
CA PHE A 222 34.25 10.84 -2.86
C PHE A 222 35.65 10.90 -2.28
N HIS A 223 36.53 10.03 -2.73
CA HIS A 223 37.95 10.15 -2.53
C HIS A 223 38.43 11.20 -3.52
N ASN A 224 38.70 12.43 -3.05
CA ASN A 224 39.33 13.47 -3.83
C ASN A 224 40.71 12.98 -4.28
N PHE A 225 40.80 12.46 -5.50
CA PHE A 225 42.02 12.37 -6.26
C PHE A 225 42.20 13.71 -6.99
N LEU A 226 42.69 14.72 -6.28
CA LEU A 226 43.37 15.84 -6.90
C LEU A 226 44.74 15.96 -6.24
N LYS A 227 45.68 15.19 -6.74
CA LYS A 227 47.10 15.57 -6.76
C LYS A 227 47.36 16.10 -8.15
N PHE A 228 47.40 17.39 -8.28
CA PHE A 228 48.16 18.04 -9.34
C PHE A 228 49.49 18.48 -8.75
N GLN A 229 50.55 18.10 -9.47
CA GLN A 229 51.92 18.62 -9.31
C GLN A 229 51.97 20.09 -9.66
#